data_a365b8ef7e5881cb4bdc075617fa2667
#
_entry.id   a365b8ef7e5881cb4bdc075617fa2667
#
_cell.length_a   1.000
_cell.length_b   1.000
_cell.length_c   1.000
_cell.angle_alpha   90.00
_cell.angle_beta   90.00
_cell.angle_gamma   90.00
#
_symmetry.space_group_name_H-M   'P 1'
#
loop_
_entity.id
_entity.type
_entity.pdbx_description
1 polymer ?
#
loop_
_entity_poly.entity_id
_entity_poly.type
_entity_poly.pdbx_seq_one_letter_code
_entity_poly.pdbx_strand_id
1 'polypeptide(L)'
;MNNLRLLALVCVAGCKAIPLNDDPTVPFRDAHVSYPAVYEVAWNTPLVKLGLLEYQPSEPASPAVDPDTERIFVTTRDGFVRCLSPVDGSVEWQYKTSGRFLAGPTVYRGIVYVAGGDGVLYAFRVLTGEKLWEFKANEELVSSPTISDGKVLVASQSETVFAVNQETGAWIWQYRRDSPSGFTVRGTARPIVGDGLVYMGFADGFIVALNLESGVSMWEKKLSTTGGTQFLDVDATPVLADGRLFVASYLDGVSALDAKTGALQWTTHASGINAILPRGNTLFATGDGSLTAFDMARGRMLWKLNLSDKTSKGKGVNAGRSLALARGYVVVPTSTALAFVEPTSGKVRAMWNPGRGVTGAPAGYSSVRFGSRLYVVSNLGTVFALQMVSTGG
;
A
#
# COMPACT_ATOMS: atom_id res chain seq x y z
N MET A 1 -49.89 -43.63 -32.73
CA MET A 1 -49.09 -43.31 -33.94
C MET A 1 -48.91 -41.81 -33.95
N ASN A 2 -47.69 -41.39 -34.13
CA ASN A 2 -47.11 -40.07 -34.34
C ASN A 2 -46.66 -39.30 -33.08
N ASN A 3 -45.40 -39.52 -32.85
CA ASN A 3 -44.51 -38.71 -32.04
C ASN A 3 -44.29 -37.33 -32.65
N LEU A 4 -44.55 -36.28 -31.91
CA LEU A 4 -44.02 -34.95 -32.22
C LEU A 4 -42.95 -34.62 -31.21
N ARG A 5 -41.69 -34.79 -31.64
CA ARG A 5 -40.51 -34.31 -30.89
C ARG A 5 -40.40 -32.81 -31.13
N LEU A 6 -40.62 -32.03 -30.08
CA LEU A 6 -40.29 -30.60 -30.05
C LEU A 6 -38.79 -30.47 -29.92
N LEU A 7 -38.09 -30.07 -30.97
CA LEU A 7 -36.69 -29.64 -30.92
C LEU A 7 -36.65 -28.25 -30.31
N ALA A 8 -36.23 -28.15 -29.08
CA ALA A 8 -35.85 -26.87 -28.49
C ALA A 8 -34.50 -26.46 -29.08
N LEU A 9 -34.51 -25.49 -29.97
CA LEU A 9 -33.32 -24.83 -30.49
C LEU A 9 -32.82 -23.90 -29.40
N VAL A 10 -31.85 -24.35 -28.60
CA VAL A 10 -31.08 -23.49 -27.68
C VAL A 10 -30.10 -22.71 -28.56
N CYS A 11 -30.42 -21.47 -28.87
CA CYS A 11 -29.43 -20.50 -29.33
C CYS A 11 -28.37 -20.29 -28.25
N VAL A 12 -27.31 -21.04 -28.32
CA VAL A 12 -26.06 -20.71 -27.61
C VAL A 12 -25.42 -19.57 -28.40
N ALA A 13 -25.90 -18.34 -28.14
CA ALA A 13 -25.14 -17.15 -28.48
C ALA A 13 -23.80 -17.29 -27.75
N GLY A 14 -22.72 -17.34 -28.52
CA GLY A 14 -21.37 -17.57 -28.02
C GLY A 14 -20.93 -16.55 -26.98
N CYS A 15 -21.21 -16.82 -25.74
CA CYS A 15 -20.29 -16.40 -24.69
C CYS A 15 -18.98 -17.14 -24.97
N LYS A 16 -18.03 -16.44 -25.60
CA LYS A 16 -16.64 -16.84 -25.48
C LYS A 16 -16.38 -16.93 -23.99
N ALA A 17 -16.34 -18.16 -23.49
CA ALA A 17 -15.82 -18.42 -22.16
C ALA A 17 -14.46 -17.72 -22.11
N ILE A 18 -14.34 -16.69 -21.30
CA ILE A 18 -13.06 -16.14 -20.89
C ILE A 18 -12.37 -17.36 -20.31
N PRO A 19 -11.23 -17.79 -20.84
CA PRO A 19 -10.54 -18.94 -20.29
C PRO A 19 -10.27 -18.63 -18.83
N LEU A 20 -10.85 -19.43 -17.94
CA LEU A 20 -10.57 -19.46 -16.49
C LEU A 20 -9.17 -20.04 -16.22
N ASN A 21 -8.22 -19.73 -17.06
CA ASN A 21 -6.83 -20.16 -16.96
C ASN A 21 -5.94 -19.05 -16.41
N ASP A 22 -6.47 -18.19 -15.55
CA ASP A 22 -5.65 -17.36 -14.69
C ASP A 22 -5.28 -18.19 -13.44
N ASP A 23 -4.49 -19.23 -13.65
CA ASP A 23 -3.78 -19.87 -12.53
C ASP A 23 -2.80 -18.84 -11.98
N PRO A 24 -3.03 -18.28 -10.78
CA PRO A 24 -2.18 -17.24 -10.21
C PRO A 24 -0.77 -17.75 -9.88
N THR A 25 -0.55 -19.06 -9.97
CA THR A 25 0.77 -19.67 -9.80
C THR A 25 1.61 -19.65 -11.08
N VAL A 26 0.98 -19.40 -12.25
CA VAL A 26 1.70 -19.32 -13.52
C VAL A 26 2.11 -17.86 -13.78
N PRO A 27 3.40 -17.60 -14.10
CA PRO A 27 3.84 -16.28 -14.51
C PRO A 27 2.99 -15.74 -15.66
N PHE A 28 2.53 -14.49 -15.56
CA PHE A 28 1.83 -13.82 -16.65
C PHE A 28 2.74 -13.84 -17.88
N ARG A 29 2.29 -14.48 -18.95
CA ARG A 29 2.91 -14.45 -20.26
C ARG A 29 2.09 -13.55 -21.16
N ASP A 30 2.62 -12.38 -21.49
CA ASP A 30 2.19 -11.71 -22.69
C ASP A 30 2.56 -12.66 -23.86
N ALA A 31 1.60 -12.99 -24.72
CA ALA A 31 1.78 -13.96 -25.80
C ALA A 31 2.97 -13.62 -26.74
N HIS A 32 3.51 -12.41 -26.64
CA HIS A 32 4.57 -11.88 -27.49
C HIS A 32 5.86 -11.52 -26.75
N VAL A 33 5.90 -11.58 -25.41
CA VAL A 33 7.08 -11.21 -24.61
C VAL A 33 7.38 -12.29 -23.57
N SER A 34 8.52 -12.98 -23.73
CA SER A 34 9.02 -13.89 -22.71
C SER A 34 9.83 -13.11 -21.69
N TYR A 35 9.29 -12.97 -20.46
CA TYR A 35 10.03 -12.42 -19.34
C TYR A 35 10.83 -13.53 -18.66
N PRO A 36 12.10 -13.27 -18.25
CA PRO A 36 12.83 -14.21 -17.41
C PRO A 36 12.07 -14.38 -16.08
N ALA A 37 12.09 -15.58 -15.53
CA ALA A 37 11.50 -15.85 -14.23
C ALA A 37 12.26 -15.06 -13.16
N VAL A 38 11.63 -14.02 -12.59
CA VAL A 38 12.20 -13.23 -11.48
C VAL A 38 11.61 -13.67 -10.13
N TYR A 39 10.58 -14.51 -10.15
CA TYR A 39 9.91 -15.05 -8.98
C TYR A 39 9.32 -16.43 -9.26
N GLU A 40 9.05 -17.15 -8.18
CA GLU A 40 8.26 -18.38 -8.14
C GLU A 40 7.23 -18.26 -7.02
N VAL A 41 6.05 -18.85 -7.18
CA VAL A 41 5.06 -18.87 -6.10
C VAL A 41 5.44 -19.98 -5.11
N ALA A 42 5.88 -19.60 -3.92
CA ALA A 42 6.23 -20.54 -2.86
C ALA A 42 4.97 -21.16 -2.23
N TRP A 43 3.97 -20.33 -1.95
CA TRP A 43 2.66 -20.75 -1.47
C TRP A 43 1.62 -19.64 -1.68
N ASN A 44 0.34 -20.01 -1.59
CA ASN A 44 -0.77 -19.08 -1.55
C ASN A 44 -1.85 -19.54 -0.59
N THR A 45 -2.56 -18.60 0.03
CA THR A 45 -3.62 -18.89 1.02
C THR A 45 -4.81 -17.96 0.78
N PRO A 46 -5.96 -18.49 0.31
CA PRO A 46 -7.18 -17.71 0.20
C PRO A 46 -7.76 -17.45 1.60
N LEU A 47 -7.89 -16.18 1.97
CA LEU A 47 -8.37 -15.77 3.30
C LEU A 47 -9.79 -15.24 3.27
N VAL A 48 -10.20 -14.58 2.20
CA VAL A 48 -11.49 -13.92 2.10
C VAL A 48 -12.34 -14.61 1.05
N LYS A 49 -13.58 -14.93 1.42
CA LYS A 49 -14.58 -15.43 0.45
C LYS A 49 -15.26 -14.26 -0.23
N LEU A 50 -15.31 -14.28 -1.56
CA LEU A 50 -16.04 -13.29 -2.33
C LEU A 50 -17.54 -13.44 -2.11
N GLY A 51 -18.22 -12.31 -1.94
CA GLY A 51 -19.68 -12.25 -2.00
C GLY A 51 -20.18 -12.43 -3.44
N LEU A 52 -21.32 -13.08 -3.60
CA LEU A 52 -21.94 -13.33 -4.93
C LEU A 52 -22.16 -12.07 -5.79
N LEU A 53 -22.30 -10.90 -5.16
CA LEU A 53 -22.57 -9.61 -5.82
C LEU A 53 -21.34 -8.67 -5.79
N GLU A 54 -20.18 -9.14 -5.37
CA GLU A 54 -18.98 -8.31 -5.23
C GLU A 54 -18.27 -8.14 -6.58
N TYR A 55 -18.53 -7.03 -7.24
CA TYR A 55 -18.05 -6.77 -8.60
C TYR A 55 -16.58 -6.35 -8.67
N GLN A 56 -16.13 -5.53 -7.73
CA GLN A 56 -14.75 -5.03 -7.67
C GLN A 56 -14.18 -5.15 -6.24
N PRO A 57 -13.75 -6.34 -5.85
CA PRO A 57 -13.12 -6.52 -4.55
C PRO A 57 -11.79 -5.75 -4.51
N SER A 58 -11.47 -5.18 -3.34
CA SER A 58 -10.21 -4.49 -3.09
C SER A 58 -9.70 -4.81 -1.69
N GLU A 59 -8.41 -5.15 -1.60
CA GLU A 59 -7.69 -5.33 -0.33
C GLU A 59 -6.60 -4.27 -0.26
N PRO A 60 -6.89 -3.11 0.37
CA PRO A 60 -5.95 -2.00 0.42
C PRO A 60 -4.81 -2.19 1.41
N ALA A 61 -4.96 -3.10 2.37
CA ALA A 61 -3.99 -3.33 3.42
C ALA A 61 -2.75 -4.08 2.91
N SER A 62 -1.58 -3.57 3.28
CA SER A 62 -0.29 -4.21 3.01
C SER A 62 0.00 -5.29 4.05
N PRO A 63 0.60 -6.44 3.70
CA PRO A 63 1.09 -7.37 4.70
C PRO A 63 2.29 -6.79 5.47
N ALA A 64 2.55 -7.30 6.67
CA ALA A 64 3.77 -7.03 7.43
C ALA A 64 4.44 -8.34 7.82
N VAL A 65 5.77 -8.30 7.97
CA VAL A 65 6.58 -9.46 8.40
C VAL A 65 7.26 -9.12 9.70
N ASP A 66 7.16 -10.01 10.67
CA ASP A 66 7.95 -9.92 11.90
C ASP A 66 9.38 -10.38 11.64
N PRO A 67 10.39 -9.54 11.85
CA PRO A 67 11.77 -9.90 11.55
C PRO A 67 12.33 -11.02 12.42
N ASP A 68 11.78 -11.21 13.63
CA ASP A 68 12.31 -12.18 14.60
C ASP A 68 11.74 -13.58 14.36
N THR A 69 10.46 -13.69 14.01
CA THR A 69 9.76 -14.98 13.83
C THR A 69 9.46 -15.30 12.36
N GLU A 70 9.67 -14.32 11.47
CA GLU A 70 9.36 -14.38 10.03
C GLU A 70 7.85 -14.56 9.72
N ARG A 71 6.97 -14.51 10.72
CA ARG A 71 5.52 -14.61 10.56
C ARG A 71 4.97 -13.44 9.76
N ILE A 72 3.94 -13.73 8.99
CA ILE A 72 3.28 -12.75 8.15
C ILE A 72 1.97 -12.33 8.79
N PHE A 73 1.77 -11.03 8.91
CA PHE A 73 0.54 -10.44 9.44
C PHE A 73 -0.22 -9.75 8.32
N VAL A 74 -1.50 -10.04 8.26
CA VAL A 74 -2.41 -9.43 7.29
C VAL A 74 -3.69 -8.98 7.98
N THR A 75 -4.18 -7.84 7.52
CA THR A 75 -5.52 -7.33 7.84
C THR A 75 -6.34 -7.34 6.56
N THR A 76 -7.60 -7.70 6.64
CA THR A 76 -8.44 -7.87 5.46
C THR A 76 -9.79 -7.18 5.64
N ARG A 77 -10.47 -6.88 4.52
CA ARG A 77 -11.76 -6.17 4.52
C ARG A 77 -12.87 -6.90 5.28
N ASP A 78 -12.73 -8.20 5.48
CA ASP A 78 -13.65 -9.00 6.30
C ASP A 78 -13.47 -8.74 7.80
N GLY A 79 -12.57 -7.82 8.19
CA GLY A 79 -12.33 -7.38 9.56
C GLY A 79 -11.53 -8.37 10.41
N PHE A 80 -10.75 -9.25 9.78
CA PHE A 80 -9.83 -10.11 10.50
C PHE A 80 -8.40 -9.58 10.49
N VAL A 81 -7.74 -9.73 11.62
CA VAL A 81 -6.27 -9.75 11.75
C VAL A 81 -5.83 -11.19 11.76
N ARG A 82 -4.89 -11.56 10.91
CA ARG A 82 -4.40 -12.94 10.79
C ARG A 82 -2.88 -12.99 10.85
N CYS A 83 -2.36 -13.99 11.55
CA CYS A 83 -0.97 -14.39 11.54
C CYS A 83 -0.83 -15.66 10.69
N LEU A 84 0.10 -15.62 9.74
CA LEU A 84 0.35 -16.73 8.84
C LEU A 84 1.77 -17.28 9.04
N SER A 85 1.86 -18.60 8.92
CA SER A 85 3.13 -19.33 8.90
C SER A 85 3.97 -18.94 7.67
N PRO A 86 5.25 -18.61 7.83
CA PRO A 86 6.13 -18.33 6.70
C PRO A 86 6.42 -19.55 5.83
N VAL A 87 6.18 -20.77 6.36
CA VAL A 87 6.50 -22.03 5.66
C VAL A 87 5.51 -22.30 4.54
N ASP A 88 4.22 -22.29 4.87
CA ASP A 88 3.14 -22.75 4.01
C ASP A 88 1.94 -21.80 3.91
N GLY A 89 2.00 -20.65 4.62
CA GLY A 89 0.92 -19.68 4.65
C GLY A 89 -0.31 -20.10 5.46
N SER A 90 -0.23 -21.17 6.25
CA SER A 90 -1.33 -21.59 7.13
C SER A 90 -1.61 -20.54 8.22
N VAL A 91 -2.88 -20.36 8.59
CA VAL A 91 -3.27 -19.43 9.65
C VAL A 91 -2.91 -20.00 11.01
N GLU A 92 -1.99 -19.37 11.72
CA GLU A 92 -1.59 -19.77 13.08
C GLU A 92 -2.56 -19.22 14.14
N TRP A 93 -2.97 -17.96 13.98
CA TRP A 93 -4.02 -17.36 14.79
C TRP A 93 -4.75 -16.27 14.01
N GLN A 94 -5.94 -15.92 14.46
CA GLN A 94 -6.73 -14.83 13.91
C GLN A 94 -7.60 -14.18 14.98
N TYR A 95 -7.88 -12.88 14.78
CA TYR A 95 -8.76 -12.09 15.63
C TYR A 95 -9.76 -11.32 14.77
N LYS A 96 -11.05 -11.38 15.13
CA LYS A 96 -12.12 -10.68 14.43
C LYS A 96 -12.44 -9.37 15.14
N THR A 97 -12.42 -8.26 14.39
CA THR A 97 -12.86 -6.93 14.83
C THR A 97 -14.26 -6.63 14.31
N SER A 98 -14.85 -5.52 14.74
CA SER A 98 -16.16 -5.07 14.27
C SER A 98 -16.09 -4.29 12.95
N GLY A 99 -14.92 -3.75 12.58
CA GLY A 99 -14.70 -2.96 11.38
C GLY A 99 -13.89 -3.68 10.31
N ARG A 100 -13.91 -3.12 9.11
CA ARG A 100 -12.98 -3.50 8.04
C ARG A 100 -11.62 -2.87 8.27
N PHE A 101 -10.60 -3.37 7.59
CA PHE A 101 -9.28 -2.75 7.58
C PHE A 101 -8.99 -2.05 6.25
N LEU A 102 -8.49 -0.82 6.34
CA LEU A 102 -8.05 -0.02 5.20
C LEU A 102 -6.52 0.09 5.13
N ALA A 103 -5.85 -0.23 6.24
CA ALA A 103 -4.41 -0.14 6.39
C ALA A 103 -3.82 -1.46 6.88
N GLY A 104 -2.56 -1.69 6.55
CA GLY A 104 -1.82 -2.87 6.99
C GLY A 104 -1.36 -2.79 8.44
N PRO A 105 -1.05 -3.94 9.05
CA PRO A 105 -0.47 -4.00 10.39
C PRO A 105 0.96 -3.43 10.39
N THR A 106 1.42 -3.05 11.58
CA THR A 106 2.83 -2.76 11.84
C THR A 106 3.32 -3.66 12.95
N VAL A 107 4.46 -4.29 12.73
CA VAL A 107 5.09 -5.19 13.72
C VAL A 107 6.30 -4.51 14.32
N TYR A 108 6.39 -4.53 15.64
CA TYR A 108 7.53 -3.97 16.35
C TYR A 108 7.74 -4.69 17.69
N ARG A 109 8.94 -5.24 17.90
CA ARG A 109 9.37 -5.90 19.15
C ARG A 109 8.36 -6.92 19.70
N GLY A 110 7.92 -7.85 18.85
CA GLY A 110 7.01 -8.93 19.24
C GLY A 110 5.55 -8.53 19.44
N ILE A 111 5.17 -7.31 19.02
CA ILE A 111 3.80 -6.77 19.10
C ILE A 111 3.34 -6.37 17.68
N VAL A 112 2.10 -6.75 17.36
CA VAL A 112 1.41 -6.35 16.13
C VAL A 112 0.41 -5.25 16.47
N TYR A 113 0.55 -4.10 15.81
CA TYR A 113 -0.36 -2.96 15.93
C TYR A 113 -1.23 -2.87 14.69
N VAL A 114 -2.54 -2.75 14.86
CA VAL A 114 -3.50 -2.64 13.75
C VAL A 114 -4.52 -1.55 14.00
N ALA A 115 -4.79 -0.74 12.98
CA ALA A 115 -5.75 0.34 13.00
C ALA A 115 -7.02 -0.07 12.26
N GLY A 116 -8.12 -0.18 12.98
CA GLY A 116 -9.41 -0.65 12.47
C GLY A 116 -10.31 0.47 11.98
N GLY A 117 -11.10 0.18 10.95
CA GLY A 117 -12.17 1.06 10.48
C GLY A 117 -13.33 1.21 11.49
N ASP A 118 -13.32 0.41 12.57
CA ASP A 118 -14.19 0.59 13.74
C ASP A 118 -13.70 1.70 14.69
N GLY A 119 -12.64 2.41 14.33
CA GLY A 119 -12.07 3.47 15.14
C GLY A 119 -11.26 2.99 16.32
N VAL A 120 -10.78 1.76 16.29
CA VAL A 120 -10.00 1.16 17.37
C VAL A 120 -8.59 0.81 16.88
N LEU A 121 -7.61 1.24 17.64
CA LEU A 121 -6.22 0.80 17.50
C LEU A 121 -5.98 -0.37 18.48
N TYR A 122 -5.53 -1.49 17.95
CA TYR A 122 -5.30 -2.72 18.70
C TYR A 122 -3.81 -3.04 18.77
N ALA A 123 -3.38 -3.68 19.87
CA ALA A 123 -2.09 -4.31 20.00
C ALA A 123 -2.23 -5.79 20.37
N PHE A 124 -1.54 -6.64 19.64
CA PHE A 124 -1.56 -8.10 19.86
C PHE A 124 -0.14 -8.63 20.01
N ARG A 125 0.01 -9.67 20.82
CA ARG A 125 1.26 -10.44 20.91
C ARG A 125 1.48 -11.24 19.63
N VAL A 126 2.65 -11.09 18.99
CA VAL A 126 3.02 -11.76 17.73
C VAL A 126 2.78 -13.27 17.77
N LEU A 127 3.22 -13.94 18.86
CA LEU A 127 3.21 -15.41 18.93
C LEU A 127 1.83 -16.03 19.17
N THR A 128 0.97 -15.36 19.94
CA THR A 128 -0.26 -15.95 20.46
C THR A 128 -1.54 -15.30 19.96
N GLY A 129 -1.45 -14.08 19.40
CA GLY A 129 -2.63 -13.30 19.04
C GLY A 129 -3.40 -12.76 20.26
N GLU A 130 -2.82 -12.85 21.47
CA GLU A 130 -3.37 -12.26 22.68
C GLU A 130 -3.48 -10.74 22.53
N LYS A 131 -4.68 -10.19 22.72
CA LYS A 131 -4.89 -8.75 22.75
C LYS A 131 -4.30 -8.16 24.00
N LEU A 132 -3.29 -7.30 23.87
CA LEU A 132 -2.60 -6.65 24.98
C LEU A 132 -3.36 -5.42 25.46
N TRP A 133 -3.80 -4.58 24.53
CA TRP A 133 -4.60 -3.41 24.79
C TRP A 133 -5.37 -2.94 23.54
N GLU A 134 -6.30 -2.02 23.75
CA GLU A 134 -7.00 -1.29 22.69
C GLU A 134 -7.15 0.18 23.05
N PHE A 135 -7.09 1.05 22.04
CA PHE A 135 -7.38 2.49 22.14
C PHE A 135 -8.54 2.84 21.21
N LYS A 136 -9.56 3.49 21.75
CA LYS A 136 -10.76 3.93 20.98
C LYS A 136 -10.61 5.39 20.57
N ALA A 137 -10.38 5.62 19.28
CA ALA A 137 -10.27 6.96 18.71
C ALA A 137 -11.64 7.60 18.46
N ASN A 138 -12.71 6.79 18.36
CA ASN A 138 -14.08 7.21 17.98
C ASN A 138 -14.14 7.84 16.57
N GLU A 139 -13.14 7.60 15.74
CA GLU A 139 -13.01 8.02 14.34
C GLU A 139 -12.44 6.87 13.54
N GLU A 140 -12.89 6.64 12.31
CA GLU A 140 -12.36 5.59 11.43
C GLU A 140 -10.85 5.78 11.25
N LEU A 141 -10.03 4.79 11.64
CA LEU A 141 -8.58 4.82 11.48
C LEU A 141 -8.22 4.29 10.09
N VAL A 142 -7.39 5.04 9.36
CA VAL A 142 -7.14 4.78 7.93
C VAL A 142 -5.68 4.57 7.59
N SER A 143 -4.75 4.84 8.52
CA SER A 143 -3.31 4.68 8.28
C SER A 143 -2.74 3.48 9.01
N SER A 144 -1.68 2.87 8.44
CA SER A 144 -0.86 1.92 9.18
C SER A 144 -0.20 2.62 10.38
N PRO A 145 -0.17 2.00 11.57
CA PRO A 145 0.48 2.58 12.74
C PRO A 145 1.98 2.83 12.51
N THR A 146 2.49 3.92 13.05
CA THR A 146 3.93 4.23 13.09
C THR A 146 4.40 4.21 14.54
N ILE A 147 5.49 3.49 14.81
CA ILE A 147 6.05 3.32 16.15
C ILE A 147 7.35 4.07 16.25
N SER A 148 7.46 4.95 17.25
CA SER A 148 8.70 5.66 17.60
C SER A 148 8.70 6.08 19.07
N ASP A 149 9.85 5.95 19.72
CA ASP A 149 10.14 6.46 21.05
C ASP A 149 9.01 6.19 22.07
N GLY A 150 8.58 4.93 22.15
CA GLY A 150 7.54 4.50 23.08
C GLY A 150 6.11 4.96 22.74
N LYS A 151 5.89 5.48 21.53
CA LYS A 151 4.59 5.94 21.05
C LYS A 151 4.14 5.17 19.81
N VAL A 152 2.84 5.01 19.68
CA VAL A 152 2.17 4.55 18.47
C VAL A 152 1.38 5.72 17.91
N LEU A 153 1.68 6.09 16.67
CA LEU A 153 1.03 7.15 15.92
C LEU A 153 0.08 6.56 14.88
N VAL A 154 -1.11 7.10 14.77
CA VAL A 154 -2.10 6.67 13.77
C VAL A 154 -2.94 7.86 13.30
N ALA A 155 -3.34 7.86 12.04
CA ALA A 155 -4.20 8.89 11.48
C ALA A 155 -5.61 8.35 11.23
N SER A 156 -6.61 9.22 11.44
CA SER A 156 -8.01 8.97 11.16
C SER A 156 -8.46 9.60 9.84
N GLN A 157 -9.64 9.18 9.37
CA GLN A 157 -10.31 9.75 8.22
C GLN A 157 -10.76 11.21 8.44
N SER A 158 -10.86 11.65 9.69
CA SER A 158 -11.26 13.00 10.07
C SER A 158 -10.08 13.95 10.27
N GLU A 159 -8.95 13.68 9.61
CA GLU A 159 -7.74 14.53 9.65
C GLU A 159 -7.15 14.67 11.07
N THR A 160 -7.29 13.64 11.91
CA THR A 160 -6.71 13.61 13.26
C THR A 160 -5.53 12.64 13.32
N VAL A 161 -4.40 13.09 13.86
CA VAL A 161 -3.27 12.24 14.24
C VAL A 161 -3.34 12.00 15.75
N PHE A 162 -3.37 10.75 16.16
CA PHE A 162 -3.33 10.33 17.55
C PHE A 162 -1.96 9.77 17.90
N ALA A 163 -1.47 10.08 19.09
CA ALA A 163 -0.34 9.44 19.70
C ALA A 163 -0.78 8.75 21.01
N VAL A 164 -0.48 7.47 21.11
CA VAL A 164 -0.76 6.67 22.29
C VAL A 164 0.51 6.01 22.82
N ASN A 165 0.53 5.69 24.10
CA ASN A 165 1.64 4.96 24.71
C ASN A 165 1.75 3.55 24.12
N GLN A 166 2.93 3.16 23.70
CA GLN A 166 3.18 1.90 23.02
C GLN A 166 2.87 0.66 23.88
N GLU A 167 3.11 0.72 25.19
CA GLU A 167 2.97 -0.42 26.09
C GLU A 167 1.54 -0.57 26.62
N THR A 168 0.84 0.55 26.85
CA THR A 168 -0.44 0.57 27.54
C THR A 168 -1.63 0.97 26.68
N GLY A 169 -1.39 1.56 25.50
CA GLY A 169 -2.46 2.14 24.66
C GLY A 169 -3.05 3.44 25.25
N ALA A 170 -2.49 3.98 26.34
CA ALA A 170 -2.99 5.22 26.93
C ALA A 170 -2.78 6.41 25.97
N TRP A 171 -3.80 7.26 25.85
CA TRP A 171 -3.72 8.49 25.07
C TRP A 171 -2.62 9.41 25.60
N ILE A 172 -1.83 10.01 24.68
CA ILE A 172 -0.79 11.00 25.01
C ILE A 172 -1.19 12.36 24.47
N TRP A 173 -1.38 12.47 23.15
CA TRP A 173 -1.82 13.69 22.50
C TRP A 173 -2.55 13.38 21.19
N GLN A 174 -3.23 14.39 20.66
CA GLN A 174 -3.78 14.39 19.32
C GLN A 174 -3.58 15.75 18.66
N TYR A 175 -3.45 15.74 17.33
CA TYR A 175 -3.43 16.93 16.50
C TYR A 175 -4.50 16.77 15.41
N ARG A 176 -5.35 17.79 15.25
CA ARG A 176 -6.44 17.75 14.28
C ARG A 176 -6.38 18.97 13.38
N ARG A 177 -6.68 18.75 12.08
CA ARG A 177 -6.98 19.82 11.13
C ARG A 177 -8.44 19.76 10.71
N ASP A 178 -8.98 20.90 10.34
CA ASP A 178 -10.32 20.95 9.79
C ASP A 178 -10.29 20.38 8.37
N SER A 179 -11.17 19.42 8.09
CA SER A 179 -11.32 18.89 6.73
C SER A 179 -11.83 19.98 5.80
N PRO A 180 -11.24 20.18 4.61
CA PRO A 180 -11.70 21.17 3.67
C PRO A 180 -13.16 20.90 3.26
N SER A 181 -13.94 21.98 3.11
CA SER A 181 -15.28 21.90 2.54
C SER A 181 -15.16 21.64 1.03
N GLY A 182 -15.35 20.41 0.58
CA GLY A 182 -15.27 20.05 -0.83
C GLY A 182 -14.99 18.58 -1.08
N PHE A 183 -14.69 18.27 -2.33
CA PHE A 183 -14.28 16.93 -2.74
C PHE A 183 -12.82 16.70 -2.36
N THR A 184 -12.55 15.78 -1.44
CA THR A 184 -11.22 15.33 -1.07
C THR A 184 -11.02 13.89 -1.57
N VAL A 185 -9.83 13.58 -2.07
CA VAL A 185 -9.41 12.21 -2.30
C VAL A 185 -8.95 11.68 -0.96
N ARG A 186 -9.74 10.83 -0.32
CA ARG A 186 -9.42 10.28 1.01
C ARG A 186 -8.16 9.43 0.94
N GLY A 187 -7.07 9.96 1.46
CA GLY A 187 -5.78 9.28 1.51
C GLY A 187 -5.63 8.35 2.69
N THR A 188 -4.66 7.46 2.57
CA THR A 188 -4.22 6.55 3.64
C THR A 188 -2.78 6.89 4.06
N ALA A 189 -2.35 8.15 3.86
CA ALA A 189 -1.04 8.60 4.29
C ALA A 189 -0.85 8.30 5.77
N ARG A 190 0.31 7.76 6.13
CA ARG A 190 0.66 7.53 7.52
C ARG A 190 1.59 8.62 8.03
N PRO A 191 1.53 8.98 9.31
CA PRO A 191 2.55 9.81 9.91
C PRO A 191 3.91 9.10 9.85
N ILE A 192 4.97 9.84 9.55
CA ILE A 192 6.35 9.36 9.63
C ILE A 192 7.11 10.15 10.70
N VAL A 193 8.16 9.55 11.26
CA VAL A 193 8.94 10.15 12.35
C VAL A 193 10.41 10.24 11.95
N GLY A 194 11.03 11.36 12.31
CA GLY A 194 12.47 11.55 12.22
C GLY A 194 12.93 12.75 13.04
N ASP A 195 14.06 12.65 13.68
CA ASP A 195 14.68 13.71 14.49
C ASP A 195 13.73 14.36 15.53
N GLY A 196 12.86 13.55 16.17
CA GLY A 196 11.89 14.02 17.17
C GLY A 196 10.69 14.78 16.59
N LEU A 197 10.50 14.76 15.29
CA LEU A 197 9.36 15.35 14.59
C LEU A 197 8.49 14.27 13.93
N VAL A 198 7.17 14.53 13.91
CA VAL A 198 6.17 13.75 13.19
C VAL A 198 5.73 14.53 11.96
N TYR A 199 5.86 13.96 10.79
CA TYR A 199 5.43 14.58 9.54
C TYR A 199 4.17 13.92 9.01
N MET A 200 3.18 14.73 8.66
CA MET A 200 1.91 14.25 8.12
C MET A 200 1.38 15.22 7.05
N GLY A 201 0.95 14.66 5.92
CA GLY A 201 0.21 15.38 4.89
C GLY A 201 -1.29 15.35 5.19
N PHE A 202 -2.00 16.41 4.83
CA PHE A 202 -3.42 16.61 5.07
C PHE A 202 -4.17 16.92 3.77
N ALA A 203 -5.48 16.68 3.78
CA ALA A 203 -6.34 16.88 2.61
C ALA A 203 -6.53 18.37 2.22
N ASP A 204 -6.20 19.30 3.11
CA ASP A 204 -6.20 20.76 2.82
C ASP A 204 -4.96 21.23 2.03
N GLY A 205 -4.07 20.31 1.65
CA GLY A 205 -2.85 20.59 0.89
C GLY A 205 -1.66 21.00 1.73
N PHE A 206 -1.74 20.86 3.05
CA PHE A 206 -0.63 21.14 3.95
C PHE A 206 0.14 19.86 4.29
N ILE A 207 1.44 20.03 4.46
CA ILE A 207 2.32 19.15 5.21
C ILE A 207 2.66 19.84 6.54
N VAL A 208 2.58 19.10 7.63
CA VAL A 208 2.82 19.62 8.99
C VAL A 208 3.90 18.80 9.66
N ALA A 209 4.79 19.45 10.39
CA ALA A 209 5.71 18.82 11.32
C ALA A 209 5.28 19.12 12.74
N LEU A 210 5.04 18.06 13.51
CA LEU A 210 4.65 18.12 14.93
C LEU A 210 5.81 17.66 15.80
N ASN A 211 5.94 18.23 16.99
CA ASN A 211 6.83 17.68 18.00
C ASN A 211 6.33 16.30 18.45
N LEU A 212 7.17 15.29 18.44
CA LEU A 212 6.80 13.90 18.75
C LEU A 212 6.30 13.73 20.19
N GLU A 213 6.84 14.50 21.14
CA GLU A 213 6.47 14.38 22.55
C GLU A 213 5.13 15.05 22.88
N SER A 214 4.88 16.21 22.28
CA SER A 214 3.76 17.07 22.68
C SER A 214 2.64 17.20 21.64
N GLY A 215 2.88 16.80 20.37
CA GLY A 215 1.93 17.03 19.28
C GLY A 215 1.81 18.49 18.84
N VAL A 216 2.63 19.40 19.38
CA VAL A 216 2.61 20.82 19.00
C VAL A 216 3.20 21.00 17.61
N SER A 217 2.53 21.80 16.75
CA SER A 217 3.02 22.14 15.42
C SER A 217 4.31 22.98 15.51
N MET A 218 5.35 22.48 14.87
CA MET A 218 6.64 23.14 14.78
C MET A 218 6.75 24.01 13.53
N TRP A 219 6.22 23.49 12.40
CA TRP A 219 6.06 24.21 11.16
C TRP A 219 4.95 23.59 10.30
N GLU A 220 4.39 24.41 9.43
CA GLU A 220 3.38 24.01 8.44
C GLU A 220 3.75 24.59 7.08
N LYS A 221 3.50 23.83 6.01
CA LYS A 221 3.76 24.26 4.65
C LYS A 221 2.62 23.86 3.75
N LYS A 222 1.99 24.86 3.10
CA LYS A 222 1.06 24.63 2.00
C LYS A 222 1.86 24.26 0.75
N LEU A 223 1.56 23.12 0.15
CA LEU A 223 2.26 22.63 -1.05
C LEU A 223 1.61 23.16 -2.32
N SER A 224 0.27 23.24 -2.34
CA SER A 224 -0.44 23.73 -3.52
C SER A 224 -0.27 25.22 -3.71
N THR A 225 0.23 25.59 -4.91
CA THR A 225 0.35 26.97 -5.38
C THR A 225 -0.74 27.33 -6.39
N THR A 226 -1.46 26.34 -6.91
CA THR A 226 -2.58 26.52 -7.83
C THR A 226 -3.84 26.96 -7.06
N GLY A 227 -4.47 28.05 -7.49
CA GLY A 227 -5.60 28.70 -6.80
C GLY A 227 -6.94 27.91 -6.82
N GLY A 228 -6.90 26.58 -6.93
CA GLY A 228 -8.06 25.70 -6.85
C GLY A 228 -8.38 25.30 -5.40
N THR A 229 -9.64 24.91 -5.16
CA THR A 229 -10.11 24.39 -3.87
C THR A 229 -10.33 22.87 -3.89
N GLN A 230 -10.03 22.19 -5.00
CA GLN A 230 -10.28 20.76 -5.20
C GLN A 230 -8.96 20.02 -5.44
N PHE A 231 -8.87 18.79 -4.91
CA PHE A 231 -7.74 17.86 -5.11
C PHE A 231 -6.38 18.38 -4.62
N LEU A 232 -6.38 19.12 -3.51
CA LEU A 232 -5.17 19.66 -2.89
C LEU A 232 -4.42 18.58 -2.08
N ASP A 233 -5.01 17.44 -1.89
CA ASP A 233 -4.62 16.38 -0.97
C ASP A 233 -3.14 16.00 -1.07
N VAL A 234 -2.49 15.91 0.10
CA VAL A 234 -1.15 15.35 0.29
C VAL A 234 -1.32 13.92 0.80
N ASP A 235 -1.79 13.03 -0.08
CA ASP A 235 -2.22 11.67 0.24
C ASP A 235 -1.11 10.63 0.27
N ALA A 236 -0.01 10.91 -0.42
CA ALA A 236 1.14 10.03 -0.38
C ALA A 236 1.83 10.11 0.97
N THR A 237 2.15 8.94 1.57
CA THR A 237 2.99 8.93 2.77
C THR A 237 4.30 9.66 2.49
N PRO A 238 4.66 10.69 3.27
CA PRO A 238 5.92 11.39 3.11
C PRO A 238 7.13 10.47 3.28
N VAL A 239 8.26 10.86 2.71
CA VAL A 239 9.51 10.12 2.84
C VAL A 239 10.59 11.01 3.38
N LEU A 240 11.26 10.58 4.46
CA LEU A 240 12.41 11.27 5.03
C LEU A 240 13.70 10.58 4.58
N ALA A 241 14.58 11.33 3.95
CA ALA A 241 15.91 10.86 3.56
C ALA A 241 16.91 12.02 3.50
N ASP A 242 18.10 11.83 4.04
CA ASP A 242 19.21 12.79 4.03
C ASP A 242 18.84 14.20 4.53
N GLY A 243 18.02 14.30 5.60
CA GLY A 243 17.54 15.56 6.16
C GLY A 243 16.50 16.29 5.30
N ARG A 244 16.00 15.64 4.26
CA ARG A 244 14.95 16.15 3.37
C ARG A 244 13.67 15.37 3.55
N LEU A 245 12.56 16.09 3.49
CA LEU A 245 11.22 15.54 3.48
C LEU A 245 10.70 15.60 2.04
N PHE A 246 10.50 14.43 1.44
CA PHE A 246 9.85 14.30 0.13
C PHE A 246 8.36 14.11 0.34
N VAL A 247 7.58 14.92 -0.33
CA VAL A 247 6.12 14.93 -0.24
C VAL A 247 5.52 14.95 -1.63
N ALA A 248 4.36 14.35 -1.80
CA ALA A 248 3.66 14.38 -3.06
C ALA A 248 2.23 14.84 -2.87
N SER A 249 1.79 15.71 -3.76
CA SER A 249 0.41 16.19 -3.88
C SER A 249 -0.15 15.73 -5.21
N TYR A 250 -1.45 15.49 -5.25
CA TYR A 250 -2.11 15.00 -6.45
C TYR A 250 -1.99 15.95 -7.63
N LEU A 251 -2.09 17.27 -7.39
CA LEU A 251 -2.04 18.30 -8.46
C LEU A 251 -0.62 18.82 -8.73
N ASP A 252 0.16 19.04 -7.69
CA ASP A 252 1.42 19.81 -7.82
C ASP A 252 2.65 18.91 -8.00
N GLY A 253 2.49 17.58 -7.84
CA GLY A 253 3.57 16.61 -8.04
C GLY A 253 4.40 16.36 -6.80
N VAL A 254 5.72 16.30 -6.94
CA VAL A 254 6.65 15.97 -5.88
C VAL A 254 7.47 17.18 -5.48
N SER A 255 7.57 17.42 -4.17
CA SER A 255 8.40 18.48 -3.58
C SER A 255 9.40 17.90 -2.60
N ALA A 256 10.59 18.49 -2.52
CA ALA A 256 11.54 18.25 -1.45
C ALA A 256 11.61 19.48 -0.56
N LEU A 257 11.46 19.25 0.74
CA LEU A 257 11.54 20.26 1.78
C LEU A 257 12.74 19.96 2.68
N ASP A 258 13.31 20.97 3.30
CA ASP A 258 14.17 20.79 4.45
C ASP A 258 13.31 20.24 5.61
N ALA A 259 13.67 19.10 6.16
CA ALA A 259 12.85 18.42 7.16
C ALA A 259 12.68 19.22 8.46
N LYS A 260 13.69 19.99 8.88
CA LYS A 260 13.67 20.76 10.13
C LYS A 260 12.88 22.03 10.06
N THR A 261 12.89 22.69 8.87
CA THR A 261 12.35 24.04 8.72
C THR A 261 11.12 24.12 7.80
N GLY A 262 10.83 23.07 7.05
CA GLY A 262 9.78 23.08 6.01
C GLY A 262 10.14 23.95 4.79
N ALA A 263 11.38 24.43 4.67
CA ALA A 263 11.81 25.26 3.53
C ALA A 263 11.81 24.44 2.23
N LEU A 264 11.15 24.97 1.19
CA LEU A 264 11.10 24.33 -0.12
C LEU A 264 12.47 24.36 -0.78
N GLN A 265 12.98 23.20 -1.19
CA GLN A 265 14.23 23.06 -1.93
C GLN A 265 14.01 22.96 -3.44
N TRP A 266 13.06 22.11 -3.84
CA TRP A 266 12.63 21.99 -5.24
C TRP A 266 11.22 21.39 -5.33
N THR A 267 10.56 21.63 -6.44
CA THR A 267 9.29 21.01 -6.83
C THR A 267 9.40 20.53 -8.28
N THR A 268 8.85 19.36 -8.55
CA THR A 268 8.69 18.85 -9.92
C THR A 268 7.22 18.58 -10.20
N HIS A 269 6.74 19.09 -11.34
CA HIS A 269 5.35 18.93 -11.71
C HIS A 269 5.11 17.55 -12.31
N ALA A 270 4.28 16.77 -11.63
CA ALA A 270 3.80 15.45 -12.09
C ALA A 270 2.42 15.23 -11.48
N SER A 271 1.39 15.10 -12.31
CA SER A 271 0.02 14.94 -11.84
C SER A 271 -0.26 13.52 -11.34
N GLY A 272 -1.25 13.41 -10.44
CA GLY A 272 -1.81 12.14 -10.01
C GLY A 272 -0.90 11.31 -9.11
N ILE A 273 0.17 11.90 -8.53
CA ILE A 273 1.09 11.14 -7.68
C ILE A 273 0.39 10.71 -6.39
N ASN A 274 0.44 9.41 -6.11
CA ASN A 274 -0.22 8.79 -4.97
C ASN A 274 0.70 7.90 -4.11
N ALA A 275 1.92 7.61 -4.56
CA ALA A 275 2.94 6.96 -3.75
C ALA A 275 4.33 7.35 -4.21
N ILE A 276 5.25 7.47 -3.25
CA ILE A 276 6.68 7.74 -3.46
C ILE A 276 7.53 6.74 -2.69
N LEU A 277 8.69 6.38 -3.24
CA LEU A 277 9.61 5.39 -2.67
C LEU A 277 11.05 5.77 -2.98
N PRO A 278 11.92 6.00 -1.98
CA PRO A 278 13.33 6.29 -2.20
C PRO A 278 14.16 5.02 -2.35
N ARG A 279 15.19 5.08 -3.19
CA ARG A 279 16.25 4.06 -3.27
C ARG A 279 17.55 4.70 -3.75
N GLY A 280 18.55 4.72 -2.89
CA GLY A 280 19.80 5.48 -3.16
C GLY A 280 19.49 6.93 -3.46
N ASN A 281 19.97 7.47 -4.57
CA ASN A 281 19.71 8.85 -4.98
C ASN A 281 18.49 9.00 -5.93
N THR A 282 17.64 7.98 -6.00
CA THR A 282 16.47 7.97 -6.89
C THR A 282 15.19 7.92 -6.07
N LEU A 283 14.25 8.81 -6.38
CA LEU A 283 12.88 8.78 -5.88
C LEU A 283 11.96 8.25 -6.96
N PHE A 284 11.30 7.14 -6.69
CA PHE A 284 10.25 6.60 -7.55
C PHE A 284 8.90 7.13 -7.12
N ALA A 285 8.07 7.50 -8.08
CA ALA A 285 6.72 8.01 -7.85
C ALA A 285 5.73 7.33 -8.79
N THR A 286 4.59 6.90 -8.27
CA THR A 286 3.46 6.39 -9.07
C THR A 286 2.35 7.41 -9.13
N GLY A 287 1.74 7.53 -10.31
CA GLY A 287 0.59 8.38 -10.53
C GLY A 287 0.11 8.29 -11.97
N ASP A 288 -1.19 8.49 -12.18
CA ASP A 288 -1.84 8.50 -13.49
C ASP A 288 -1.43 7.31 -14.40
N GLY A 289 -1.37 6.09 -13.82
CA GLY A 289 -1.00 4.88 -14.56
C GLY A 289 0.48 4.83 -14.98
N SER A 290 1.35 5.61 -14.37
CA SER A 290 2.79 5.65 -14.67
C SER A 290 3.66 5.45 -13.44
N LEU A 291 4.87 4.96 -13.65
CA LEU A 291 5.98 5.01 -12.70
C LEU A 291 7.04 5.98 -13.23
N THR A 292 7.42 6.94 -12.43
CA THR A 292 8.43 7.94 -12.78
C THR A 292 9.58 7.90 -11.78
N ALA A 293 10.80 7.98 -12.26
CA ALA A 293 12.01 8.10 -11.44
C ALA A 293 12.56 9.53 -11.49
N PHE A 294 12.88 10.08 -10.33
CA PHE A 294 13.45 11.40 -10.17
C PHE A 294 14.80 11.34 -9.45
N ASP A 295 15.72 12.22 -9.82
CA ASP A 295 16.91 12.50 -9.03
C ASP A 295 16.52 13.21 -7.74
N MET A 296 16.87 12.64 -6.60
CA MET A 296 16.47 13.16 -5.28
C MET A 296 17.13 14.51 -4.95
N ALA A 297 18.29 14.78 -5.51
CA ALA A 297 19.01 16.02 -5.21
C ALA A 297 18.37 17.27 -5.86
N ARG A 298 17.82 17.11 -7.06
CA ARG A 298 17.37 18.23 -7.89
C ARG A 298 15.92 18.10 -8.40
N GLY A 299 15.24 16.97 -8.15
CA GLY A 299 13.88 16.71 -8.66
C GLY A 299 13.82 16.49 -10.18
N ARG A 300 14.96 16.31 -10.87
CA ARG A 300 14.99 16.08 -12.30
C ARG A 300 14.47 14.68 -12.63
N MET A 301 13.54 14.59 -13.57
CA MET A 301 13.06 13.31 -14.09
C MET A 301 14.20 12.57 -14.80
N LEU A 302 14.43 11.32 -14.41
CA LEU A 302 15.41 10.40 -15.00
C LEU A 302 14.77 9.60 -16.13
N TRP A 303 13.61 9.01 -15.84
CA TRP A 303 12.81 8.27 -16.81
C TRP A 303 11.34 8.18 -16.34
N LYS A 304 10.45 7.87 -17.28
CA LYS A 304 9.01 7.61 -17.03
C LYS A 304 8.58 6.37 -17.78
N LEU A 305 7.91 5.45 -17.08
CA LEU A 305 7.29 4.25 -17.61
C LEU A 305 5.77 4.40 -17.56
N ASN A 306 5.11 4.25 -18.69
CA ASN A 306 3.67 4.16 -18.75
C ASN A 306 3.25 2.71 -18.52
N LEU A 307 2.49 2.46 -17.44
CA LEU A 307 1.98 1.15 -17.05
C LEU A 307 0.56 0.90 -17.59
N SER A 308 -0.07 1.90 -18.22
CA SER A 308 -1.38 1.72 -18.83
C SER A 308 -1.26 0.75 -20.00
N ASP A 309 -1.97 -0.38 -19.90
CA ASP A 309 -2.08 -1.33 -20.99
C ASP A 309 -2.83 -0.70 -22.15
N LYS A 310 -2.20 -0.61 -23.32
CA LYS A 310 -2.82 -0.13 -24.56
C LYS A 310 -3.94 -1.05 -25.05
N THR A 311 -4.09 -2.23 -24.44
CA THR A 311 -5.09 -3.26 -24.85
C THR A 311 -6.42 -3.12 -24.13
N SER A 312 -6.49 -2.43 -22.99
CA SER A 312 -7.75 -2.18 -22.30
C SER A 312 -8.43 -0.93 -22.86
N LYS A 313 -9.32 -1.09 -23.84
CA LYS A 313 -10.15 -0.04 -24.43
C LYS A 313 -10.62 0.98 -23.37
N GLY A 314 -9.85 2.07 -23.17
CA GLY A 314 -10.26 3.26 -22.43
C GLY A 314 -10.36 3.15 -20.90
N LYS A 315 -10.05 2.01 -20.28
CA LYS A 315 -9.93 1.91 -18.80
C LYS A 315 -8.46 2.04 -18.44
N GLY A 316 -8.08 3.21 -17.98
CA GLY A 316 -6.73 3.45 -17.46
C GLY A 316 -6.39 2.41 -16.39
N VAL A 317 -5.22 1.78 -16.50
CA VAL A 317 -4.67 0.97 -15.42
C VAL A 317 -4.27 1.94 -14.33
N ASN A 318 -5.02 1.94 -13.22
CA ASN A 318 -4.60 2.69 -12.06
C ASN A 318 -3.36 2.00 -11.50
N ALA A 319 -2.20 2.65 -11.55
CA ALA A 319 -1.06 2.25 -10.75
C ALA A 319 -1.47 2.29 -9.29
N GLY A 320 -1.09 1.26 -8.52
CA GLY A 320 -1.47 1.16 -7.12
C GLY A 320 -0.97 2.35 -6.31
N ARG A 321 -1.66 2.62 -5.20
CA ARG A 321 -1.31 3.69 -4.26
C ARG A 321 -0.09 3.33 -3.39
N SER A 322 0.79 2.45 -3.87
CA SER A 322 1.88 1.91 -3.08
C SER A 322 3.00 1.38 -3.97
N LEU A 323 4.20 1.39 -3.43
CA LEU A 323 5.40 0.86 -4.07
C LEU A 323 6.14 -0.04 -3.08
N ALA A 324 6.87 -1.02 -3.59
CA ALA A 324 7.77 -1.84 -2.80
C ALA A 324 9.12 -2.05 -3.50
N LEU A 325 10.11 -2.49 -2.73
CA LEU A 325 11.38 -2.98 -3.25
C LEU A 325 11.47 -4.48 -2.99
N ALA A 326 11.85 -5.24 -4.01
CA ALA A 326 12.14 -6.66 -3.87
C ALA A 326 13.34 -7.03 -4.73
N ARG A 327 14.39 -7.55 -4.10
CA ARG A 327 15.60 -8.05 -4.74
C ARG A 327 16.10 -7.19 -5.92
N GLY A 328 16.18 -5.90 -5.70
CA GLY A 328 16.71 -4.98 -6.70
C GLY A 328 15.68 -4.39 -7.67
N TYR A 329 14.45 -4.87 -7.68
CA TYR A 329 13.36 -4.33 -8.49
C TYR A 329 12.51 -3.32 -7.72
N VAL A 330 11.96 -2.35 -8.42
CA VAL A 330 10.80 -1.57 -7.97
C VAL A 330 9.57 -2.37 -8.34
N VAL A 331 8.76 -2.70 -7.35
CA VAL A 331 7.54 -3.48 -7.53
C VAL A 331 6.36 -2.53 -7.48
N VAL A 332 5.58 -2.54 -8.55
CA VAL A 332 4.45 -1.63 -8.76
C VAL A 332 3.16 -2.42 -8.84
N PRO A 333 2.29 -2.35 -7.82
CA PRO A 333 0.94 -2.86 -7.92
C PRO A 333 0.16 -2.10 -9.00
N THR A 334 -0.69 -2.82 -9.72
CA THR A 334 -1.64 -2.23 -10.66
C THR A 334 -3.03 -2.86 -10.45
N SER A 335 -4.04 -2.28 -11.05
CA SER A 335 -5.41 -2.82 -10.97
C SER A 335 -5.56 -4.23 -11.55
N THR A 336 -4.59 -4.72 -12.30
CA THR A 336 -4.63 -6.03 -12.97
C THR A 336 -3.44 -6.93 -12.65
N ALA A 337 -2.28 -6.35 -12.31
CA ALA A 337 -1.03 -7.09 -12.19
C ALA A 337 -0.08 -6.46 -11.15
N LEU A 338 1.03 -7.14 -10.92
CA LEU A 338 2.19 -6.66 -10.20
C LEU A 338 3.36 -6.57 -11.19
N ALA A 339 3.88 -5.38 -11.42
CA ALA A 339 5.00 -5.15 -12.34
C ALA A 339 6.32 -5.10 -11.58
N PHE A 340 7.33 -5.81 -12.08
CA PHE A 340 8.71 -5.78 -11.58
C PHE A 340 9.55 -4.94 -12.54
N VAL A 341 10.00 -3.79 -12.07
CA VAL A 341 10.65 -2.77 -12.89
C VAL A 341 12.12 -2.61 -12.46
N GLU A 342 13.00 -2.61 -13.44
CA GLU A 342 14.42 -2.32 -13.22
C GLU A 342 14.61 -0.84 -12.88
N PRO A 343 15.17 -0.50 -11.70
CA PRO A 343 15.19 0.87 -11.21
C PRO A 343 16.05 1.83 -12.03
N THR A 344 17.09 1.34 -12.70
CA THR A 344 18.01 2.16 -13.47
C THR A 344 17.49 2.55 -14.84
N SER A 345 16.75 1.65 -15.50
CA SER A 345 16.31 1.81 -16.89
C SER A 345 14.80 2.02 -17.05
N GLY A 346 14.01 1.73 -16.01
CA GLY A 346 12.56 1.71 -16.10
C GLY A 346 11.99 0.55 -16.93
N LYS A 347 12.80 -0.45 -17.29
CA LYS A 347 12.33 -1.61 -18.05
C LYS A 347 11.53 -2.56 -17.17
N VAL A 348 10.38 -3.01 -17.65
CA VAL A 348 9.62 -4.09 -17.04
C VAL A 348 10.36 -5.40 -17.27
N ARG A 349 10.68 -6.11 -16.19
CA ARG A 349 11.39 -7.39 -16.22
C ARG A 349 10.49 -8.58 -16.03
N ALA A 350 9.36 -8.38 -15.34
CA ALA A 350 8.31 -9.37 -15.21
C ALA A 350 6.99 -8.69 -14.88
N MET A 351 5.90 -9.36 -15.18
CA MET A 351 4.55 -9.03 -14.72
C MET A 351 3.92 -10.29 -14.13
N TRP A 352 3.14 -10.12 -13.08
CA TRP A 352 2.41 -11.20 -12.43
C TRP A 352 0.97 -10.79 -12.18
N ASN A 353 0.03 -11.64 -12.59
CA ASN A 353 -1.40 -11.42 -12.37
C ASN A 353 -1.90 -12.37 -11.26
N PRO A 354 -2.19 -11.84 -10.05
CA PRO A 354 -2.74 -12.64 -8.95
C PRO A 354 -4.26 -12.86 -9.04
N GLY A 355 -4.87 -12.55 -10.18
CA GLY A 355 -6.30 -12.42 -10.31
C GLY A 355 -6.80 -11.09 -9.72
N ARG A 356 -7.46 -10.25 -10.49
CA ARG A 356 -8.03 -8.96 -10.05
C ARG A 356 -7.04 -7.95 -9.46
N GLY A 357 -5.72 -8.09 -9.69
CA GLY A 357 -4.69 -7.12 -9.31
C GLY A 357 -4.38 -7.04 -7.81
N VAL A 358 -3.64 -5.99 -7.45
CA VAL A 358 -3.16 -5.70 -6.10
C VAL A 358 -3.35 -4.21 -5.81
N THR A 359 -3.88 -3.88 -4.65
CA THR A 359 -4.05 -2.48 -4.21
C THR A 359 -3.05 -2.10 -3.11
N GLY A 360 -2.87 -2.97 -2.11
CA GLY A 360 -1.92 -2.76 -1.03
C GLY A 360 -0.46 -2.89 -1.46
N ALA A 361 0.46 -2.29 -0.71
CA ALA A 361 1.89 -2.47 -0.96
C ALA A 361 2.31 -3.91 -0.68
N PRO A 362 3.06 -4.55 -1.59
CA PRO A 362 3.74 -5.80 -1.27
C PRO A 362 4.79 -5.59 -0.17
N ALA A 363 5.00 -6.60 0.67
CA ALA A 363 6.06 -6.58 1.68
C ALA A 363 7.24 -7.45 1.24
N GLY A 364 8.36 -6.81 0.93
CA GLY A 364 9.61 -7.51 0.66
C GLY A 364 10.33 -7.88 1.97
N TYR A 365 10.77 -9.13 2.08
CA TYR A 365 11.52 -9.61 3.23
C TYR A 365 12.62 -10.57 2.78
N SER A 366 13.80 -10.49 3.39
CA SER A 366 14.90 -11.39 3.10
C SER A 366 15.43 -11.99 4.39
N SER A 367 15.53 -13.31 4.42
CA SER A 367 16.07 -14.06 5.55
C SER A 367 17.05 -15.13 5.11
N VAL A 368 17.83 -15.65 6.08
CA VAL A 368 18.72 -16.78 5.86
C VAL A 368 17.92 -18.06 5.55
N ARG A 369 16.76 -18.20 6.18
CA ARG A 369 15.95 -19.42 6.07
C ARG A 369 15.21 -19.55 4.76
N PHE A 370 14.60 -18.45 4.27
CA PHE A 370 13.74 -18.48 3.09
C PHE A 370 14.28 -17.68 1.91
N GLY A 371 15.46 -17.05 2.05
CA GLY A 371 16.00 -16.15 1.04
C GLY A 371 15.15 -14.88 0.90
N SER A 372 15.08 -14.34 -0.32
CA SER A 372 14.29 -13.12 -0.58
C SER A 372 12.88 -13.49 -1.01
N ARG A 373 11.89 -13.07 -0.25
CA ARG A 373 10.46 -13.26 -0.50
C ARG A 373 9.72 -11.94 -0.64
N LEU A 374 8.65 -11.95 -1.42
CA LEU A 374 7.70 -10.87 -1.54
C LEU A 374 6.32 -11.39 -1.15
N TYR A 375 5.73 -10.82 -0.12
CA TYR A 375 4.39 -11.16 0.31
C TYR A 375 3.38 -10.18 -0.27
N VAL A 376 2.30 -10.70 -0.84
CA VAL A 376 1.30 -9.92 -1.58
C VAL A 376 -0.09 -10.34 -1.17
N VAL A 377 -0.97 -9.37 -0.93
CA VAL A 377 -2.41 -9.62 -0.77
C VAL A 377 -3.09 -9.19 -2.07
N SER A 378 -3.71 -10.14 -2.76
CA SER A 378 -4.48 -9.83 -3.98
C SER A 378 -5.84 -9.21 -3.63
N ASN A 379 -6.43 -8.50 -4.57
CA ASN A 379 -7.77 -7.94 -4.40
C ASN A 379 -8.87 -9.00 -4.19
N LEU A 380 -8.57 -10.26 -4.49
CA LEU A 380 -9.42 -11.41 -4.17
C LEU A 380 -9.30 -11.88 -2.71
N GLY A 381 -8.42 -11.27 -1.91
CA GLY A 381 -8.18 -11.66 -0.53
C GLY A 381 -7.35 -12.93 -0.39
N THR A 382 -6.54 -13.26 -1.39
CA THR A 382 -5.54 -14.35 -1.32
C THR A 382 -4.17 -13.76 -1.01
N VAL A 383 -3.49 -14.34 -0.04
CA VAL A 383 -2.09 -14.01 0.27
C VAL A 383 -1.17 -14.92 -0.51
N PHE A 384 -0.17 -14.35 -1.13
CA PHE A 384 0.86 -15.06 -1.87
C PHE A 384 2.24 -14.78 -1.26
N ALA A 385 3.07 -15.81 -1.20
CA ALA A 385 4.51 -15.68 -1.00
C ALA A 385 5.22 -15.95 -2.32
N LEU A 386 5.85 -14.93 -2.88
CA LEU A 386 6.66 -15.04 -4.08
C LEU A 386 8.13 -15.19 -3.66
N GLN A 387 8.74 -16.31 -4.00
CA GLN A 387 10.18 -16.51 -3.87
C GLN A 387 10.90 -15.77 -4.99
N MET A 388 11.70 -14.78 -4.65
CA MET A 388 12.46 -14.04 -5.65
C MET A 388 13.66 -14.87 -6.14
N VAL A 389 13.70 -15.17 -7.45
CA VAL A 389 14.79 -15.94 -8.06
C VAL A 389 15.89 -15.02 -8.58
N SER A 390 17.13 -15.53 -8.57
CA SER A 390 18.25 -14.87 -9.23
C SER A 390 18.08 -15.08 -10.72
N THR A 391 17.87 -14.00 -11.48
CA THR A 391 18.18 -14.06 -12.90
C THR A 391 19.71 -14.19 -12.99
N GLY A 392 20.20 -15.40 -13.29
CA GLY A 392 21.62 -15.60 -13.53
C GLY A 392 22.11 -14.55 -14.51
N GLY A 393 23.11 -13.77 -14.09
CA GLY A 393 23.82 -12.83 -14.94
C GLY A 393 24.66 -13.53 -15.95
#